data_39e9a3d3530ff50f95561484f6fc4158
#
_entry.id   39e9a3d3530ff50f95561484f6fc4158
#
_cell.length_a   1.000
_cell.length_b   1.000
_cell.length_c   1.000
_cell.angle_alpha   90.00
_cell.angle_beta   90.00
_cell.angle_gamma   90.00
#
_symmetry.space_group_name_H-M   'P 1'
#
loop_
_entity.id
_entity.type
_entity.pdbx_description
1 polymer ?
#
loop_
_entity_poly.entity_id
_entity_poly.type
_entity_poly.pdbx_seq_one_letter_code
_entity_poly.pdbx_strand_id
1 'polypeptide(L)'
;YRRQRQMCIRDSLIPILKETLAAYDNVTVINEDILKVDIAALAKEKNGGRPIKVVANLPYYITTPIIMGLFESHVPIDSITIMVQREVADRMQVGPGTKDYGALSLAVQYYAKPEIVLNVPPTCFMPRPNVGSAVIRLKRHAQCPVEVDDAEFMFRLIRASFNQRRKTLANGLSNSTELTLTKEQIAKAIESLGVSPSIRGEALTLAQFAQLSNFFTRNK
;
A
#
# COMPACT_ATOMS: atom_id res chain seq x y z
N TYR A 1 4.30 2.18 30.29
CA TYR A 1 4.76 0.84 30.69
C TYR A 1 4.88 -0.10 29.50
N ARG A 2 3.90 -0.21 28.59
CA ARG A 2 3.98 -1.06 27.39
C ARG A 2 5.01 -0.59 26.35
N ARG A 3 5.16 0.73 26.15
CA ARG A 3 6.17 1.28 25.22
C ARG A 3 7.61 1.01 25.70
N GLN A 4 7.89 1.15 26.98
CA GLN A 4 9.21 0.84 27.52
C GLN A 4 9.58 -0.64 27.39
N ARG A 5 8.64 -1.57 27.62
CA ARG A 5 8.88 -3.00 27.43
C ARG A 5 9.22 -3.36 25.96
N GLN A 6 8.58 -2.73 24.99
CA GLN A 6 8.90 -2.96 23.57
C GLN A 6 10.27 -2.40 23.17
N MET A 7 10.67 -1.26 23.69
CA MET A 7 12.01 -0.71 23.50
C MET A 7 13.08 -1.63 24.11
N CYS A 8 12.91 -2.07 25.33
CA CYS A 8 13.86 -2.99 26.00
C CYS A 8 14.04 -4.32 25.24
N ILE A 9 12.98 -4.87 24.65
CA ILE A 9 13.07 -6.12 23.87
C ILE A 9 13.85 -5.90 22.57
N ARG A 10 13.69 -4.78 21.87
CA ARG A 10 14.44 -4.46 20.65
C ARG A 10 15.92 -4.23 20.94
N ASP A 11 16.24 -3.47 21.97
CA ASP A 11 17.63 -3.19 22.34
C ASP A 11 18.38 -4.46 22.75
N SER A 12 17.70 -5.43 23.38
CA SER A 12 18.27 -6.71 23.77
C SER A 12 18.56 -7.66 22.59
N LEU A 13 17.92 -7.47 21.43
CA LEU A 13 18.14 -8.30 20.24
C LEU A 13 19.40 -7.91 19.47
N ILE A 14 19.84 -6.65 19.53
CA ILE A 14 20.99 -6.18 18.76
C ILE A 14 22.29 -6.92 19.09
N PRO A 15 22.65 -7.14 20.37
CA PRO A 15 23.83 -7.96 20.72
C PRO A 15 23.72 -9.39 20.18
N ILE A 16 22.53 -10.01 20.33
CA ILE A 16 22.29 -11.38 19.84
C ILE A 16 22.44 -11.46 18.33
N LEU A 17 21.90 -10.49 17.59
CA LEU A 17 22.05 -10.43 16.12
C LEU A 17 23.51 -10.23 15.70
N LYS A 18 24.27 -9.40 16.41
CA LYS A 18 25.70 -9.23 16.15
C LYS A 18 26.47 -10.51 16.34
N GLU A 19 26.17 -11.27 17.38
CA GLU A 19 26.81 -12.55 17.65
C GLU A 19 26.41 -13.62 16.64
N THR A 20 25.10 -13.82 16.44
CA THR A 20 24.58 -14.87 15.54
C THR A 20 24.89 -14.65 14.08
N LEU A 21 25.08 -13.40 13.66
CA LEU A 21 25.35 -13.02 12.27
C LEU A 21 26.83 -12.70 12.01
N ALA A 22 27.71 -12.81 13.02
CA ALA A 22 29.13 -12.48 12.91
C ALA A 22 29.90 -13.30 11.85
N ALA A 23 29.43 -14.51 11.55
CA ALA A 23 30.02 -15.37 10.53
C ALA A 23 29.63 -15.02 9.09
N TYR A 24 28.78 -14.01 8.87
CA TYR A 24 28.24 -13.66 7.56
C TYR A 24 28.71 -12.26 7.13
N ASP A 25 29.71 -12.16 6.27
CA ASP A 25 30.27 -10.90 5.78
C ASP A 25 29.30 -10.08 4.90
N ASN A 26 28.25 -10.73 4.38
CA ASN A 26 27.23 -10.13 3.53
C ASN A 26 26.02 -9.58 4.29
N VAL A 27 26.07 -9.56 5.63
CA VAL A 27 24.98 -9.08 6.48
C VAL A 27 25.35 -7.77 7.16
N THR A 28 24.46 -6.78 7.07
CA THR A 28 24.57 -5.50 7.79
C THR A 28 23.34 -5.30 8.67
N VAL A 29 23.54 -5.11 9.97
CA VAL A 29 22.48 -4.82 10.94
C VAL A 29 22.36 -3.31 11.12
N ILE A 30 21.19 -2.75 10.81
CA ILE A 30 20.86 -1.33 10.99
C ILE A 30 19.80 -1.24 12.08
N ASN A 31 20.12 -0.58 13.19
CA ASN A 31 19.19 -0.35 14.31
C ASN A 31 18.53 1.01 14.18
N GLU A 32 17.52 1.10 13.32
CA GLU A 32 16.78 2.35 13.06
C GLU A 32 15.30 2.06 12.77
N ASP A 33 14.47 3.09 12.88
CA ASP A 33 13.07 3.05 12.43
C ASP A 33 13.02 3.02 10.90
N ILE A 34 12.40 2.00 10.33
CA ILE A 34 12.33 1.80 8.87
C ILE A 34 11.75 3.02 8.13
N LEU A 35 10.86 3.79 8.77
CA LEU A 35 10.29 5.01 8.18
C LEU A 35 11.29 6.17 8.12
N LYS A 36 12.44 6.07 8.81
CA LYS A 36 13.51 7.07 8.81
C LYS A 36 14.71 6.66 7.99
N VAL A 37 14.81 5.36 7.62
CA VAL A 37 15.91 4.84 6.82
C VAL A 37 15.78 5.34 5.38
N ASP A 38 16.82 5.98 4.86
CA ASP A 38 16.93 6.28 3.42
C ASP A 38 17.28 5.00 2.65
N ILE A 39 16.21 4.29 2.24
CA ILE A 39 16.36 3.02 1.51
C ILE A 39 16.95 3.23 0.12
N ALA A 40 16.77 4.41 -0.50
CA ALA A 40 17.37 4.73 -1.80
C ALA A 40 18.87 4.85 -1.70
N ALA A 41 19.37 5.60 -0.71
CA ALA A 41 20.80 5.70 -0.44
C ALA A 41 21.40 4.34 -0.08
N LEU A 42 20.72 3.55 0.75
CA LEU A 42 21.14 2.22 1.13
C LEU A 42 21.20 1.26 -0.07
N ALA A 43 20.22 1.26 -0.95
CA ALA A 43 20.21 0.46 -2.17
C ALA A 43 21.35 0.86 -3.12
N LYS A 44 21.64 2.15 -3.23
CA LYS A 44 22.76 2.66 -4.02
C LYS A 44 24.11 2.21 -3.45
N GLU A 45 24.28 2.33 -2.14
CA GLU A 45 25.54 1.96 -1.45
C GLU A 45 25.80 0.44 -1.50
N LYS A 46 24.80 -0.36 -1.12
CA LYS A 46 24.97 -1.81 -0.92
C LYS A 46 24.74 -2.64 -2.19
N ASN A 47 23.98 -2.13 -3.17
CA ASN A 47 23.58 -2.89 -4.36
C ASN A 47 23.87 -2.16 -5.68
N GLY A 48 24.56 -1.04 -5.65
CA GLY A 48 24.88 -0.24 -6.85
C GLY A 48 23.62 0.32 -7.54
N GLY A 49 22.55 0.57 -6.80
CA GLY A 49 21.28 1.09 -7.34
C GLY A 49 20.45 0.07 -8.12
N ARG A 50 20.84 -1.20 -8.16
CA ARG A 50 20.06 -2.27 -8.78
C ARG A 50 18.78 -2.56 -7.98
N PRO A 51 17.72 -3.13 -8.61
CA PRO A 51 16.50 -3.49 -7.91
C PRO A 51 16.74 -4.38 -6.68
N ILE A 52 16.11 -4.03 -5.57
CA ILE A 52 16.20 -4.76 -4.31
C ILE A 52 14.91 -5.55 -4.05
N LYS A 53 15.02 -6.59 -3.23
CA LYS A 53 13.88 -7.33 -2.67
C LYS A 53 13.72 -6.95 -1.21
N VAL A 54 12.50 -6.65 -0.82
CA VAL A 54 12.14 -6.38 0.58
C VAL A 54 11.44 -7.61 1.15
N VAL A 55 11.94 -8.11 2.29
CA VAL A 55 11.28 -9.20 3.03
C VAL A 55 11.09 -8.72 4.47
N ALA A 56 9.85 -8.72 4.97
CA ALA A 56 9.59 -8.20 6.31
C ALA A 56 8.44 -8.90 7.03
N ASN A 57 8.61 -9.06 8.33
CA ASN A 57 7.52 -9.33 9.26
C ASN A 57 7.16 -8.02 9.97
N LEU A 58 6.09 -7.36 9.53
CA LEU A 58 5.72 -6.03 9.97
C LEU A 58 4.72 -6.06 11.13
N PRO A 59 4.83 -5.13 12.11
CA PRO A 59 3.77 -4.89 13.06
C PRO A 59 2.49 -4.45 12.32
N TYR A 60 1.35 -5.06 12.65
CA TYR A 60 0.10 -4.88 11.89
C TYR A 60 -0.39 -3.43 11.79
N TYR A 61 -0.13 -2.62 12.83
CA TYR A 61 -0.61 -1.23 12.89
C TYR A 61 0.15 -0.26 11.96
N ILE A 62 1.33 -0.67 11.45
CA ILE A 62 2.21 0.20 10.63
C ILE A 62 2.43 -0.36 9.21
N THR A 63 1.79 -1.47 8.89
CA THR A 63 1.97 -2.18 7.61
C THR A 63 1.69 -1.28 6.39
N THR A 64 0.53 -0.62 6.36
CA THR A 64 0.15 0.23 5.21
C THR A 64 1.10 1.42 5.00
N PRO A 65 1.44 2.22 6.02
CA PRO A 65 2.43 3.29 5.87
C PRO A 65 3.79 2.82 5.33
N ILE A 66 4.29 1.66 5.79
CA ILE A 66 5.57 1.12 5.31
C ILE A 66 5.48 0.73 3.83
N ILE A 67 4.44 0.00 3.43
CA ILE A 67 4.26 -0.41 2.02
C ILE A 67 4.15 0.80 1.10
N MET A 68 3.33 1.78 1.49
CA MET A 68 3.15 2.99 0.69
C MET A 68 4.45 3.80 0.60
N GLY A 69 5.15 3.99 1.71
CA GLY A 69 6.45 4.65 1.71
C GLY A 69 7.48 3.97 0.82
N LEU A 70 7.51 2.63 0.79
CA LEU A 70 8.38 1.87 -0.11
C LEU A 70 8.02 2.08 -1.59
N PHE A 71 6.75 2.16 -1.94
CA PHE A 71 6.32 2.40 -3.32
C PHE A 71 6.56 3.83 -3.78
N GLU A 72 6.33 4.81 -2.91
CA GLU A 72 6.43 6.24 -3.20
C GLU A 72 7.87 6.76 -3.16
N SER A 73 8.79 6.05 -2.51
CA SER A 73 10.20 6.48 -2.32
C SER A 73 11.06 6.41 -3.57
N HIS A 74 10.53 6.05 -4.74
CA HIS A 74 11.27 5.87 -6.00
C HIS A 74 12.46 4.90 -5.93
N VAL A 75 12.56 4.11 -4.85
CA VAL A 75 13.56 3.05 -4.73
C VAL A 75 13.32 1.99 -5.80
N PRO A 76 14.35 1.49 -6.47
CA PRO A 76 14.21 0.38 -7.40
C PRO A 76 13.91 -0.92 -6.64
N ILE A 77 12.63 -1.21 -6.42
CA ILE A 77 12.16 -2.43 -5.75
C ILE A 77 11.66 -3.41 -6.80
N ASP A 78 12.17 -4.64 -6.78
CA ASP A 78 11.66 -5.76 -7.60
C ASP A 78 10.39 -6.34 -6.98
N SER A 79 10.45 -6.63 -5.68
CA SER A 79 9.34 -7.21 -4.95
C SER A 79 9.38 -6.91 -3.46
N ILE A 80 8.19 -6.86 -2.85
CA ILE A 80 7.99 -6.76 -1.40
C ILE A 80 7.27 -8.03 -0.95
N THR A 81 7.89 -8.82 -0.09
CA THR A 81 7.29 -10.01 0.53
C THR A 81 7.12 -9.76 2.01
N ILE A 82 5.89 -9.72 2.48
CA ILE A 82 5.57 -9.34 3.86
C ILE A 82 4.57 -10.30 4.50
N MET A 83 4.70 -10.48 5.82
CA MET A 83 3.66 -11.12 6.60
C MET A 83 2.75 -10.05 7.21
N VAL A 84 1.45 -10.21 6.96
CA VAL A 84 0.39 -9.29 7.41
C VAL A 84 -0.80 -10.07 7.96
N GLN A 85 -1.77 -9.40 8.58
CA GLN A 85 -3.05 -10.04 8.90
C GLN A 85 -3.72 -10.53 7.62
N ARG A 86 -4.39 -11.69 7.70
CA ARG A 86 -5.06 -12.32 6.56
C ARG A 86 -6.02 -11.37 5.86
N GLU A 87 -6.84 -10.66 6.63
CA GLU A 87 -7.79 -9.67 6.12
C GLU A 87 -7.09 -8.58 5.29
N VAL A 88 -5.92 -8.10 5.73
CA VAL A 88 -5.15 -7.08 5.01
C VAL A 88 -4.61 -7.62 3.69
N ALA A 89 -4.10 -8.87 3.70
CA ALA A 89 -3.65 -9.54 2.48
C ALA A 89 -4.80 -9.73 1.47
N ASP A 90 -5.97 -10.16 1.95
CA ASP A 90 -7.16 -10.34 1.12
C ASP A 90 -7.59 -9.00 0.49
N ARG A 91 -7.60 -7.90 1.26
CA ARG A 91 -7.90 -6.54 0.76
C ARG A 91 -6.95 -6.08 -0.35
N MET A 92 -5.70 -6.48 -0.34
CA MET A 92 -4.74 -6.09 -1.39
C MET A 92 -5.05 -6.75 -2.74
N GLN A 93 -5.69 -7.93 -2.75
CA GLN A 93 -5.95 -8.73 -3.95
C GLN A 93 -7.33 -8.56 -4.55
N VAL A 94 -8.32 -8.11 -3.76
CA VAL A 94 -9.70 -8.06 -4.20
C VAL A 94 -9.96 -6.99 -5.25
N GLY A 95 -10.93 -7.28 -6.13
CA GLY A 95 -11.41 -6.36 -7.16
C GLY A 95 -12.66 -5.57 -6.73
N PRO A 96 -13.14 -4.70 -7.62
CA PRO A 96 -14.32 -3.85 -7.39
C PRO A 96 -15.57 -4.68 -7.11
N GLY A 97 -16.51 -4.08 -6.37
CA GLY A 97 -17.79 -4.69 -6.00
C GLY A 97 -17.75 -5.61 -4.78
N THR A 98 -16.58 -5.82 -4.17
CA THR A 98 -16.44 -6.57 -2.92
C THR A 98 -16.42 -5.63 -1.71
N LYS A 99 -16.84 -6.13 -0.53
CA LYS A 99 -16.83 -5.32 0.71
C LYS A 99 -15.42 -4.93 1.16
N ASP A 100 -14.42 -5.73 0.78
CA ASP A 100 -13.03 -5.54 1.21
C ASP A 100 -12.21 -4.69 0.22
N TYR A 101 -12.78 -4.40 -0.95
CA TYR A 101 -12.18 -3.50 -1.93
C TYR A 101 -12.16 -2.06 -1.45
N GLY A 102 -11.02 -1.39 -1.61
CA GLY A 102 -10.83 -0.04 -1.11
C GLY A 102 -9.55 0.63 -1.60
N ALA A 103 -9.23 1.76 -0.99
CA ALA A 103 -8.05 2.55 -1.34
C ALA A 103 -6.74 1.73 -1.29
N LEU A 104 -6.60 0.82 -0.31
CA LEU A 104 -5.44 -0.06 -0.21
C LEU A 104 -5.34 -1.02 -1.41
N SER A 105 -6.47 -1.60 -1.84
CA SER A 105 -6.52 -2.48 -3.01
C SER A 105 -6.01 -1.77 -4.26
N LEU A 106 -6.55 -0.58 -4.52
CA LEU A 106 -6.19 0.26 -5.66
C LEU A 106 -4.73 0.72 -5.61
N ALA A 107 -4.26 1.17 -4.45
CA ALA A 107 -2.90 1.63 -4.29
C ALA A 107 -1.89 0.49 -4.52
N VAL A 108 -2.11 -0.69 -3.91
CA VAL A 108 -1.23 -1.83 -4.14
C VAL A 108 -1.25 -2.27 -5.60
N GLN A 109 -2.44 -2.38 -6.20
CA GLN A 109 -2.58 -2.83 -7.60
C GLN A 109 -2.04 -1.83 -8.63
N TYR A 110 -1.95 -0.56 -8.27
CA TYR A 110 -1.28 0.45 -9.10
C TYR A 110 0.23 0.22 -9.18
N TYR A 111 0.88 -0.12 -8.06
CA TYR A 111 2.33 -0.28 -7.99
C TYR A 111 2.80 -1.70 -8.27
N ALA A 112 2.00 -2.71 -7.92
CA ALA A 112 2.43 -4.11 -7.90
C ALA A 112 1.28 -5.08 -8.15
N LYS A 113 1.64 -6.30 -8.56
CA LYS A 113 0.74 -7.46 -8.60
C LYS A 113 0.81 -8.17 -7.24
N PRO A 114 -0.26 -8.17 -6.43
CA PRO A 114 -0.31 -8.89 -5.17
C PRO A 114 -0.57 -10.38 -5.37
N GLU A 115 0.11 -11.22 -4.58
CA GLU A 115 -0.06 -12.68 -4.58
C GLU A 115 0.14 -13.23 -3.17
N ILE A 116 -0.87 -13.88 -2.59
CA ILE A 116 -0.73 -14.59 -1.33
C ILE A 116 0.10 -15.85 -1.58
N VAL A 117 1.27 -15.92 -0.96
CA VAL A 117 2.22 -17.03 -1.11
C VAL A 117 1.94 -18.12 -0.08
N LEU A 118 1.58 -17.73 1.15
CA LEU A 118 1.39 -18.66 2.27
C LEU A 118 0.35 -18.13 3.25
N ASN A 119 -0.49 -19.03 3.75
CA ASN A 119 -1.38 -18.76 4.87
C ASN A 119 -0.74 -19.26 6.17
N VAL A 120 -0.71 -18.39 7.19
CA VAL A 120 -0.09 -18.68 8.48
C VAL A 120 -1.18 -18.72 9.55
N PRO A 121 -1.51 -19.92 10.07
CA PRO A 121 -2.56 -20.05 11.08
C PRO A 121 -2.09 -19.46 12.44
N PRO A 122 -3.03 -19.05 13.30
CA PRO A 122 -2.70 -18.50 14.63
C PRO A 122 -1.87 -19.44 15.52
N THR A 123 -1.93 -20.75 15.27
CA THR A 123 -1.17 -21.78 16.01
C THR A 123 0.34 -21.70 15.81
N CYS A 124 0.81 -20.95 14.79
CA CYS A 124 2.23 -20.73 14.53
C CYS A 124 2.85 -19.66 15.43
N PHE A 125 2.08 -19.03 16.30
CA PHE A 125 2.54 -17.90 17.13
C PHE A 125 2.42 -18.17 18.62
N MET A 126 3.36 -17.59 19.39
CA MET A 126 3.35 -17.58 20.86
C MET A 126 3.61 -16.14 21.35
N PRO A 127 2.68 -15.48 22.05
CA PRO A 127 1.30 -15.93 22.31
C PRO A 127 0.45 -16.02 21.04
N ARG A 128 -0.53 -16.91 21.07
CA ARG A 128 -1.43 -17.13 19.92
C ARG A 128 -2.32 -15.91 19.68
N PRO A 129 -2.30 -15.30 18.46
CA PRO A 129 -3.21 -14.20 18.12
C PRO A 129 -4.62 -14.72 17.82
N ASN A 130 -5.61 -13.81 17.83
CA ASN A 130 -7.00 -14.14 17.52
C ASN A 130 -7.28 -14.23 16.00
N VAL A 131 -6.35 -13.76 15.17
CA VAL A 131 -6.51 -13.67 13.71
C VAL A 131 -5.37 -14.38 13.00
N GLY A 132 -5.66 -14.98 11.85
CA GLY A 132 -4.66 -15.57 10.98
C GLY A 132 -3.81 -14.49 10.30
N SER A 133 -2.64 -14.92 9.83
CA SER A 133 -1.74 -14.11 9.01
C SER A 133 -1.61 -14.72 7.61
N ALA A 134 -1.08 -13.94 6.69
CA ALA A 134 -0.68 -14.41 5.38
C ALA A 134 0.66 -13.78 4.99
N VAL A 135 1.46 -14.52 4.26
CA VAL A 135 2.60 -13.97 3.54
C VAL A 135 2.13 -13.60 2.15
N ILE A 136 2.26 -12.32 1.83
CA ILE A 136 1.88 -11.77 0.53
C ILE A 136 3.12 -11.23 -0.17
N ARG A 137 3.25 -11.53 -1.45
CA ARG A 137 4.26 -10.97 -2.34
C ARG A 137 3.62 -9.92 -3.24
N LEU A 138 4.21 -8.73 -3.25
CA LEU A 138 3.86 -7.61 -4.10
C LEU A 138 4.97 -7.47 -5.14
N LYS A 139 4.76 -8.01 -6.34
CA LYS A 139 5.72 -7.89 -7.43
C LYS A 139 5.49 -6.60 -8.18
N ARG A 140 6.49 -5.69 -8.18
CA ARG A 140 6.36 -4.39 -8.84
C ARG A 140 6.08 -4.56 -10.33
N HIS A 141 5.19 -3.75 -10.88
CA HIS A 141 4.96 -3.70 -12.31
C HIS A 141 6.18 -3.14 -13.04
N ALA A 142 6.53 -3.73 -14.19
CA ALA A 142 7.57 -3.20 -15.06
C ALA A 142 7.13 -1.88 -15.71
N GLN A 143 5.83 -1.74 -15.96
CA GLN A 143 5.19 -0.53 -16.48
C GLN A 143 3.92 -0.28 -15.67
N CYS A 144 3.53 0.99 -15.52
CA CYS A 144 2.29 1.34 -14.83
C CYS A 144 1.10 0.64 -15.53
N PRO A 145 0.20 -0.03 -14.78
CA PRO A 145 -0.92 -0.78 -15.36
C PRO A 145 -2.01 0.13 -15.96
N VAL A 146 -1.96 1.43 -15.71
CA VAL A 146 -2.88 2.44 -16.22
C VAL A 146 -2.14 3.71 -16.61
N GLU A 147 -2.61 4.39 -17.64
CA GLU A 147 -2.10 5.71 -18.02
C GLU A 147 -2.80 6.79 -17.22
N VAL A 148 -2.06 7.55 -16.42
CA VAL A 148 -2.56 8.62 -15.59
C VAL A 148 -1.64 9.84 -15.66
N ASP A 149 -2.24 11.01 -15.94
CA ASP A 149 -1.50 12.26 -16.09
C ASP A 149 -1.00 12.81 -14.74
N ASP A 150 -1.79 12.61 -13.66
CA ASP A 150 -1.48 13.00 -12.29
C ASP A 150 -1.89 11.89 -11.31
N ALA A 151 -0.92 11.06 -10.93
CA ALA A 151 -1.15 9.94 -10.02
C ALA A 151 -1.53 10.42 -8.61
N GLU A 152 -0.96 11.52 -8.12
CA GLU A 152 -1.27 12.06 -6.80
C GLU A 152 -2.73 12.53 -6.74
N PHE A 153 -3.19 13.20 -7.78
CA PHE A 153 -4.59 13.60 -7.90
C PHE A 153 -5.52 12.40 -7.98
N MET A 154 -5.16 11.35 -8.74
CA MET A 154 -5.91 10.10 -8.79
C MET A 154 -6.05 9.48 -7.40
N PHE A 155 -4.99 9.42 -6.60
CA PHE A 155 -5.07 8.90 -5.24
C PHE A 155 -5.91 9.78 -4.30
N ARG A 156 -5.93 11.10 -4.50
CA ARG A 156 -6.88 11.98 -3.79
C ARG A 156 -8.33 11.66 -4.15
N LEU A 157 -8.64 11.44 -5.44
CA LEU A 157 -9.98 11.01 -5.88
C LEU A 157 -10.38 9.67 -5.27
N ILE A 158 -9.45 8.69 -5.25
CA ILE A 158 -9.68 7.40 -4.61
C ILE A 158 -9.99 7.59 -3.11
N ARG A 159 -9.16 8.30 -2.36
CA ARG A 159 -9.40 8.55 -0.92
C ARG A 159 -10.75 9.21 -0.68
N ALA A 160 -11.08 10.27 -1.42
CA ALA A 160 -12.36 10.96 -1.32
C ALA A 160 -13.55 10.03 -1.57
N SER A 161 -13.44 9.14 -2.55
CA SER A 161 -14.48 8.16 -2.91
C SER A 161 -14.74 7.14 -1.80
N PHE A 162 -13.69 6.73 -1.07
CA PHE A 162 -13.79 5.73 0.00
C PHE A 162 -14.03 6.30 1.39
N ASN A 163 -13.78 7.59 1.64
CA ASN A 163 -14.09 8.26 2.91
C ASN A 163 -15.59 8.25 3.22
N GLN A 164 -16.43 8.25 2.20
CA GLN A 164 -17.90 8.17 2.34
C GLN A 164 -18.47 6.95 1.60
N ARG A 165 -17.96 5.76 1.89
CA ARG A 165 -18.21 4.51 1.18
C ARG A 165 -19.70 4.21 0.86
N ARG A 166 -20.64 4.60 1.75
CA ARG A 166 -22.09 4.40 1.55
C ARG A 166 -22.76 5.42 0.63
N LYS A 167 -22.04 6.48 0.23
CA LYS A 167 -22.55 7.52 -0.68
C LYS A 167 -22.19 7.20 -2.13
N THR A 168 -22.88 7.87 -3.05
CA THR A 168 -22.51 7.83 -4.47
C THR A 168 -21.13 8.47 -4.70
N LEU A 169 -20.47 8.12 -5.77
CA LEU A 169 -19.20 8.72 -6.18
C LEU A 169 -19.28 10.24 -6.21
N ALA A 170 -20.35 10.78 -6.84
CA ALA A 170 -20.58 12.22 -6.93
C ALA A 170 -20.60 12.89 -5.55
N ASN A 171 -21.31 12.31 -4.59
CA ASN A 171 -21.38 12.84 -3.23
C ASN A 171 -20.04 12.70 -2.49
N GLY A 172 -19.31 11.59 -2.68
CA GLY A 172 -17.99 11.39 -2.08
C GLY A 172 -16.99 12.44 -2.54
N LEU A 173 -16.96 12.74 -3.83
CA LEU A 173 -16.07 13.75 -4.42
C LEU A 173 -16.47 15.18 -4.05
N SER A 174 -17.78 15.52 -4.12
CA SER A 174 -18.26 16.87 -3.78
C SER A 174 -18.04 17.26 -2.32
N ASN A 175 -18.05 16.29 -1.41
CA ASN A 175 -17.90 16.55 0.03
C ASN A 175 -16.42 16.45 0.49
N SER A 176 -15.49 16.22 -0.43
CA SER A 176 -14.08 16.13 -0.07
C SER A 176 -13.48 17.52 0.15
N THR A 177 -12.80 17.71 1.26
CA THR A 177 -12.05 18.93 1.55
C THR A 177 -10.70 19.00 0.80
N GLU A 178 -10.25 17.88 0.25
CA GLU A 178 -8.99 17.78 -0.51
C GLU A 178 -9.16 18.06 -2.02
N LEU A 179 -10.42 18.18 -2.48
CA LEU A 179 -10.73 18.35 -3.89
C LEU A 179 -11.53 19.63 -4.12
N THR A 180 -11.07 20.45 -5.08
CA THR A 180 -11.77 21.67 -5.51
C THR A 180 -12.50 21.38 -6.82
N LEU A 181 -13.59 20.59 -6.74
CA LEU A 181 -14.38 20.17 -7.90
C LEU A 181 -15.81 20.64 -7.79
N THR A 182 -16.37 21.18 -8.88
CA THR A 182 -17.78 21.56 -8.93
C THR A 182 -18.66 20.33 -9.19
N LYS A 183 -19.94 20.40 -8.78
CA LYS A 183 -20.91 19.32 -9.05
C LYS A 183 -21.07 19.05 -10.55
N GLU A 184 -20.99 20.10 -11.38
CA GLU A 184 -21.09 19.99 -12.84
C GLU A 184 -19.91 19.27 -13.45
N GLN A 185 -18.69 19.59 -13.00
CA GLN A 185 -17.48 18.88 -13.43
C GLN A 185 -17.55 17.40 -13.06
N ILE A 186 -18.00 17.09 -11.84
CA ILE A 186 -18.15 15.71 -11.37
C ILE A 186 -19.19 14.94 -12.19
N ALA A 187 -20.33 15.55 -12.48
CA ALA A 187 -21.37 14.92 -13.29
C ALA A 187 -20.89 14.60 -14.71
N LYS A 188 -20.23 15.56 -15.39
CA LYS A 188 -19.64 15.34 -16.70
C LYS A 188 -18.55 14.26 -16.71
N ALA A 189 -17.72 14.21 -15.67
CA ALA A 189 -16.69 13.20 -15.53
C ALA A 189 -17.28 11.79 -15.36
N ILE A 190 -18.34 11.63 -14.57
CA ILE A 190 -19.05 10.35 -14.40
C ILE A 190 -19.73 9.93 -15.69
N GLU A 191 -20.35 10.86 -16.41
CA GLU A 191 -20.96 10.62 -17.70
C GLU A 191 -19.92 10.15 -18.74
N SER A 192 -18.74 10.77 -18.77
CA SER A 192 -17.65 10.38 -19.68
C SER A 192 -17.13 8.97 -19.45
N LEU A 193 -17.30 8.42 -18.25
CA LEU A 193 -16.97 7.02 -17.95
C LEU A 193 -18.03 6.03 -18.45
N GLY A 194 -19.18 6.48 -18.91
CA GLY A 194 -20.30 5.63 -19.33
C GLY A 194 -20.93 4.81 -18.20
N VAL A 195 -20.81 5.28 -16.96
CA VAL A 195 -21.32 4.58 -15.76
C VAL A 195 -22.55 5.28 -15.18
N SER A 196 -23.33 4.56 -14.35
CA SER A 196 -24.51 5.13 -13.71
C SER A 196 -24.16 6.35 -12.83
N PRO A 197 -24.94 7.45 -12.86
CA PRO A 197 -24.78 8.57 -11.94
C PRO A 197 -24.86 8.20 -10.45
N SER A 198 -25.51 7.08 -10.14
CA SER A 198 -25.65 6.55 -8.77
C SER A 198 -24.50 5.61 -8.35
N ILE A 199 -23.48 5.42 -9.21
CA ILE A 199 -22.34 4.54 -8.93
C ILE A 199 -21.63 4.94 -7.64
N ARG A 200 -21.09 3.96 -6.93
CA ARG A 200 -20.24 4.17 -5.75
C ARG A 200 -18.77 3.96 -6.11
N GLY A 201 -17.86 4.61 -5.38
CA GLY A 201 -16.43 4.45 -5.61
C GLY A 201 -15.95 3.00 -5.53
N GLU A 202 -16.56 2.17 -4.69
CA GLU A 202 -16.23 0.75 -4.56
C GLU A 202 -16.54 -0.11 -5.81
N ALA A 203 -17.29 0.41 -6.76
CA ALA A 203 -17.61 -0.27 -8.01
C ALA A 203 -16.65 0.08 -9.16
N LEU A 204 -15.80 1.10 -8.99
CA LEU A 204 -14.87 1.53 -10.02
C LEU A 204 -13.58 0.71 -9.99
N THR A 205 -13.09 0.38 -11.19
CA THR A 205 -11.76 -0.22 -11.40
C THR A 205 -10.66 0.84 -11.29
N LEU A 206 -9.40 0.39 -11.15
CA LEU A 206 -8.23 1.28 -11.22
C LEU A 206 -8.19 2.08 -12.54
N ALA A 207 -8.50 1.43 -13.67
CA ALA A 207 -8.54 2.08 -14.99
C ALA A 207 -9.59 3.20 -15.03
N GLN A 208 -10.76 2.98 -14.45
CA GLN A 208 -11.80 4.01 -14.39
C GLN A 208 -11.41 5.18 -13.47
N PHE A 209 -10.68 4.94 -12.36
CA PHE A 209 -10.11 6.02 -11.55
C PHE A 209 -9.05 6.81 -12.30
N ALA A 210 -8.21 6.15 -13.11
CA ALA A 210 -7.24 6.83 -13.96
C ALA A 210 -7.93 7.69 -15.04
N GLN A 211 -8.95 7.16 -15.71
CA GLN A 211 -9.76 7.93 -16.67
C GLN A 211 -10.44 9.13 -16.02
N LEU A 212 -11.00 8.95 -14.83
CA LEU A 212 -11.63 10.03 -14.06
C LEU A 212 -10.60 11.12 -13.70
N SER A 213 -9.41 10.74 -13.27
CA SER A 213 -8.31 11.67 -12.98
C SER A 213 -7.90 12.45 -14.22
N ASN A 214 -7.68 11.77 -15.33
CA ASN A 214 -7.27 12.39 -16.60
C ASN A 214 -8.35 13.36 -17.12
N PHE A 215 -9.63 13.00 -16.96
CA PHE A 215 -10.72 13.92 -17.34
C PHE A 215 -10.61 15.24 -16.60
N PHE A 216 -10.45 15.23 -15.28
CA PHE A 216 -10.32 16.47 -14.50
C PHE A 216 -9.02 17.22 -14.80
N THR A 217 -7.93 16.52 -15.03
CA THR A 217 -6.62 17.15 -15.30
C THR A 217 -6.62 17.88 -16.65
N ARG A 218 -7.29 17.30 -17.64
CA ARG A 218 -7.38 17.87 -19.02
C ARG A 218 -8.47 18.92 -19.21
N ASN A 219 -9.45 19.00 -18.31
CA ASN A 219 -10.57 19.94 -18.37
C ASN A 219 -10.55 20.96 -17.20
N LYS A 220 -9.36 21.33 -16.76
CA LYS A 220 -9.15 22.41 -15.77
C LYS A 220 -9.45 23.76 -16.35
#